data_51a93ad4f0caab48831f13c201b655ed
#
_entry.id   51a93ad4f0caab48831f13c201b655ed
#
_cell.length_a   1.000
_cell.length_b   1.000
_cell.length_c   1.000
_cell.angle_alpha   90.00
_cell.angle_beta   90.00
_cell.angle_gamma   90.00
#
_symmetry.space_group_name_H-M   'P 1'
#
loop_
_entity.id
_entity.type
_entity.pdbx_description
1 polymer ?
#
loop_
_entity_poly.entity_id
_entity_poly.type
_entity_poly.pdbx_seq_one_letter_code
_entity_poly.pdbx_strand_id
1 'polypeptide(L)'
;ESRIKPLGHERFQEDDVNIQDRDIIVSGGKGMKKEDKFSLLRELAGLLDGGVGASRAAVDNKWIGYSHQVGLSGKVVAPKVYFAVGISGSVQHLAGMQTAELVVAINKDPEAPIFRVADIGLCGDLFDIVPRVIEGIRDREGISG
;
A
#
# COMPACT_ATOMS: atom_id res chain seq x y z
N GLU A 1 -17.78 19.68 11.36
CA GLU A 1 -17.65 19.44 11.66
C GLU A 1 -17.95 19.16 11.91
N SER A 2 -17.99 18.95 11.68
CA SER A 2 -18.01 18.57 12.07
C SER A 2 -18.28 18.19 12.53
N ARG A 3 -18.28 18.32 12.37
CA ARG A 3 -18.15 17.83 12.98
C ARG A 3 -17.88 17.39 13.63
N ILE A 4 -17.58 17.47 13.75
CA ILE A 4 -17.12 17.02 14.39
C ILE A 4 -16.79 16.47 14.71
N LYS A 5 -16.38 16.43 14.70
CA LYS A 5 -15.86 15.89 15.06
C LYS A 5 -15.32 15.36 15.37
N PRO A 6 -15.05 15.22 15.44
CA PRO A 6 -14.36 14.79 15.80
C PRO A 6 -13.65 14.37 15.76
N LEU A 7 -13.16 14.38 15.63
CA LEU A 7 -12.55 14.04 15.54
C LEU A 7 -11.96 13.03 14.76
N GLY A 8 -11.20 12.32 14.92
CA GLY A 8 -10.27 11.52 14.18
C GLY A 8 -10.89 10.28 13.59
N HIS A 9 -11.77 9.67 14.23
CA HIS A 9 -12.40 8.44 13.72
C HIS A 9 -13.26 8.70 12.49
N GLU A 10 -13.67 9.90 12.29
CA GLU A 10 -14.42 10.20 11.08
C GLU A 10 -13.57 10.02 9.84
N ARG A 11 -12.28 10.27 9.99
CA ARG A 11 -11.39 10.04 8.88
C ARG A 11 -11.30 8.57 8.51
N PHE A 12 -11.44 7.70 9.50
CA PHE A 12 -11.45 6.27 9.23
C PHE A 12 -12.65 5.86 8.42
N GLN A 13 -13.76 6.58 8.57
CA GLN A 13 -14.93 6.30 7.75
C GLN A 13 -14.68 6.65 6.30
N GLU A 14 -13.95 7.73 6.07
CA GLU A 14 -13.56 8.07 4.71
C GLU A 14 -12.67 7.01 4.13
N ASP A 15 -11.83 6.44 5.00
CA ASP A 15 -10.91 5.40 4.56
C ASP A 15 -11.58 4.05 4.41
N ASP A 16 -12.84 3.95 4.81
CA ASP A 16 -13.57 2.69 4.72
C ASP A 16 -14.04 2.48 3.29
N VAL A 17 -13.11 2.59 2.38
CA VAL A 17 -13.34 2.36 0.98
C VAL A 17 -13.12 0.88 0.70
N ASN A 18 -13.91 0.33 -0.20
CA ASN A 18 -13.76 -1.07 -0.55
C ASN A 18 -12.58 -1.25 -1.50
N ILE A 19 -11.41 -1.50 -0.94
CA ILE A 19 -10.20 -1.67 -1.76
C ILE A 19 -10.28 -2.92 -2.62
N GLN A 20 -11.20 -3.84 -2.30
CA GLN A 20 -11.34 -5.06 -3.07
C GLN A 20 -11.84 -4.79 -4.49
N ASP A 21 -12.44 -3.64 -4.72
CA ASP A 21 -12.94 -3.27 -6.05
C ASP A 21 -11.92 -2.52 -6.90
N ARG A 22 -10.72 -2.28 -6.36
CA ARG A 22 -9.72 -1.50 -7.08
C ARG A 22 -8.88 -2.40 -7.97
N ASP A 23 -8.56 -1.91 -9.17
CA ASP A 23 -7.65 -2.62 -10.07
C ASP A 23 -6.20 -2.50 -9.62
N ILE A 24 -5.88 -1.41 -8.92
CA ILE A 24 -4.52 -1.17 -8.45
C ILE A 24 -4.58 -0.89 -6.95
N ILE A 25 -3.73 -1.58 -6.20
CA ILE A 25 -3.63 -1.38 -4.76
C ILE A 25 -2.18 -1.10 -4.42
N VAL A 26 -1.96 -0.04 -3.66
CA VAL A 26 -0.63 0.33 -3.17
C VAL A 26 -0.63 0.11 -1.67
N SER A 27 0.11 -0.90 -1.20
CA SER A 27 0.09 -1.28 0.21
C SER A 27 1.40 -0.96 0.90
N GLY A 28 1.29 -0.57 2.16
CA GLY A 28 2.44 -0.30 2.99
C GLY A 28 2.49 -1.21 4.19
N GLY A 29 3.71 -1.53 4.61
CA GLY A 29 3.93 -2.39 5.76
C GLY A 29 4.79 -1.72 6.81
N LYS A 30 5.37 -2.55 7.66
CA LYS A 30 6.19 -2.07 8.77
C LYS A 30 7.36 -1.21 8.30
N GLY A 31 7.85 -1.45 7.09
CA GLY A 31 8.95 -0.68 6.54
C GLY A 31 8.64 0.78 6.32
N MET A 32 7.36 1.16 6.33
CA MET A 32 6.98 2.57 6.22
C MET A 32 7.39 3.37 7.45
N LYS A 33 7.49 2.72 8.61
CA LYS A 33 8.03 3.24 9.86
C LYS A 33 7.15 4.24 10.60
N LYS A 34 6.40 5.07 9.91
CA LYS A 34 5.58 6.11 10.54
C LYS A 34 4.27 6.30 9.79
N GLU A 35 3.29 6.80 10.51
CA GLU A 35 1.98 7.07 9.94
C GLU A 35 2.04 8.09 8.80
N ASP A 36 2.81 9.16 8.99
CA ASP A 36 2.85 10.24 7.99
C ASP A 36 3.51 9.81 6.70
N LYS A 37 4.29 8.72 6.72
CA LYS A 37 4.93 8.22 5.50
C LYS A 37 3.95 7.58 4.55
N PHE A 38 2.77 7.19 5.05
CA PHE A 38 1.72 6.66 4.17
C PHE A 38 1.23 7.67 3.15
N SER A 39 1.54 8.96 3.35
CA SER A 39 1.19 9.96 2.35
C SER A 39 1.83 9.66 1.00
N LEU A 40 3.01 9.06 1.00
CA LEU A 40 3.66 8.65 -0.27
C LEU A 40 2.81 7.62 -1.01
N LEU A 41 2.24 6.68 -0.26
CA LEU A 41 1.42 5.64 -0.88
C LEU A 41 0.10 6.21 -1.37
N ARG A 42 -0.46 7.14 -0.63
CA ARG A 42 -1.69 7.80 -1.05
C ARG A 42 -1.47 8.60 -2.32
N GLU A 43 -0.32 9.24 -2.42
CA GLU A 43 0.03 10.00 -3.63
C GLU A 43 0.17 9.06 -4.82
N LEU A 44 0.87 7.96 -4.65
CA LEU A 44 1.05 6.99 -5.73
C LEU A 44 -0.30 6.39 -6.14
N ALA A 45 -1.09 5.99 -5.14
CA ALA A 45 -2.40 5.40 -5.43
C ALA A 45 -3.30 6.40 -6.14
N GLY A 46 -3.24 7.67 -5.74
CA GLY A 46 -4.05 8.71 -6.40
C GLY A 46 -3.68 8.89 -7.86
N LEU A 47 -2.40 8.82 -8.19
CA LEU A 47 -1.96 8.94 -9.58
C LEU A 47 -2.44 7.77 -10.43
N LEU A 48 -2.59 6.60 -9.82
CA LEU A 48 -2.98 5.38 -10.53
C LEU A 48 -4.46 5.08 -10.39
N ASP A 49 -5.20 5.95 -9.71
CA ASP A 49 -6.62 5.73 -9.41
C ASP A 49 -6.82 4.41 -8.67
N GLY A 50 -5.92 4.15 -7.72
CA GLY A 50 -5.93 2.91 -6.95
C GLY A 50 -6.33 3.12 -5.51
N GLY A 51 -6.32 2.03 -4.76
CA GLY A 51 -6.59 2.05 -3.34
C GLY A 51 -5.32 1.89 -2.53
N VAL A 52 -5.40 2.22 -1.26
CA VAL A 52 -4.28 2.06 -0.33
C VAL A 52 -4.57 0.88 0.58
N GLY A 53 -3.66 -0.07 0.61
CA GLY A 53 -3.75 -1.22 1.51
C GLY A 53 -2.67 -1.16 2.56
N ALA A 54 -2.67 -2.15 3.44
CA ALA A 54 -1.70 -2.17 4.53
C ALA A 54 -1.51 -3.59 5.05
N SER A 55 -0.34 -3.81 5.64
CA SER A 55 -0.10 -5.04 6.36
C SER A 55 -0.73 -4.94 7.74
N ARG A 56 -0.87 -6.10 8.40
CA ARG A 56 -1.38 -6.13 9.75
C ARG A 56 -0.51 -5.30 10.70
N ALA A 57 0.81 -5.36 10.52
CA ALA A 57 1.72 -4.60 11.38
C ALA A 57 1.45 -3.10 11.32
N ALA A 58 1.18 -2.58 10.11
CA ALA A 58 0.88 -1.15 9.97
C ALA A 58 -0.43 -0.79 10.66
N VAL A 59 -1.42 -1.66 10.57
CA VAL A 59 -2.72 -1.43 11.23
C VAL A 59 -2.56 -1.55 12.75
N ASP A 60 -1.81 -2.55 13.22
CA ASP A 60 -1.57 -2.71 14.65
C ASP A 60 -0.85 -1.50 15.24
N ASN A 61 0.00 -0.85 14.47
CA ASN A 61 0.67 0.36 14.89
C ASN A 61 -0.19 1.60 14.76
N LYS A 62 -1.43 1.43 14.29
CA LYS A 62 -2.39 2.51 14.15
C LYS A 62 -1.96 3.57 13.14
N TRP A 63 -1.16 3.17 12.17
CA TRP A 63 -0.75 4.06 11.09
C TRP A 63 -1.86 4.25 10.07
N ILE A 64 -2.77 3.29 9.98
CA ILE A 64 -3.87 3.30 9.03
C ILE A 64 -4.99 2.42 9.58
N GLY A 65 -6.22 2.64 9.14
CA GLY A 65 -7.36 1.92 9.67
C GLY A 65 -7.46 0.48 9.21
N TYR A 66 -8.16 -0.33 9.98
CA TYR A 66 -8.31 -1.75 9.71
C TYR A 66 -8.94 -2.05 8.35
N SER A 67 -9.80 -1.16 7.85
CA SER A 67 -10.46 -1.39 6.57
C SER A 67 -9.46 -1.51 5.41
N HIS A 68 -8.23 -1.07 5.62
CA HIS A 68 -7.17 -1.17 4.62
C HIS A 68 -6.32 -2.43 4.76
N GLN A 69 -6.55 -3.22 5.80
CA GLN A 69 -5.68 -4.37 6.06
C GLN A 69 -5.91 -5.47 5.04
N VAL A 70 -4.81 -5.94 4.44
CA VAL A 70 -4.81 -7.05 3.48
C VAL A 70 -4.19 -8.27 4.14
N GLY A 71 -4.85 -9.42 4.00
CA GLY A 71 -4.34 -10.66 4.58
C GLY A 71 -5.49 -11.52 5.04
N LEU A 72 -5.16 -12.68 5.64
CA LEU A 72 -6.18 -13.60 6.13
C LEU A 72 -7.08 -12.97 7.19
N SER A 73 -6.51 -12.11 8.05
CA SER A 73 -7.29 -11.45 9.09
C SER A 73 -7.83 -10.11 8.64
N GLY A 74 -7.67 -9.77 7.38
CA GLY A 74 -8.20 -8.55 6.82
C GLY A 74 -8.97 -8.85 5.56
N LYS A 75 -8.70 -8.09 4.50
CA LYS A 75 -9.37 -8.28 3.22
C LYS A 75 -8.51 -9.11 2.28
N VAL A 76 -9.15 -9.95 1.49
CA VAL A 76 -8.50 -10.68 0.41
C VAL A 76 -8.79 -9.91 -0.87
N VAL A 77 -7.74 -9.59 -1.60
CA VAL A 77 -7.85 -8.74 -2.79
C VAL A 77 -7.26 -9.44 -4.01
N ALA A 78 -7.76 -9.08 -5.18
CA ALA A 78 -7.28 -9.65 -6.43
C ALA A 78 -7.14 -8.54 -7.48
N PRO A 79 -6.27 -7.56 -7.23
CA PRO A 79 -6.11 -6.46 -8.17
C PRO A 79 -5.31 -6.88 -9.39
N LYS A 80 -5.32 -6.05 -10.41
CA LYS A 80 -4.45 -6.25 -11.56
C LYS A 80 -3.01 -5.95 -11.18
N VAL A 81 -2.79 -4.95 -10.34
CA VAL A 81 -1.43 -4.58 -9.88
C VAL A 81 -1.46 -4.38 -8.38
N TYR A 82 -0.53 -5.01 -7.71
CA TYR A 82 -0.37 -4.87 -6.27
C TYR A 82 1.05 -4.39 -5.95
N PHE A 83 1.15 -3.21 -5.35
CA PHE A 83 2.43 -2.69 -4.88
C PHE A 83 2.59 -3.05 -3.41
N ALA A 84 3.62 -3.80 -3.08
CA ALA A 84 3.93 -4.18 -1.71
C ALA A 84 5.16 -3.38 -1.27
N VAL A 85 4.92 -2.30 -0.54
CA VAL A 85 5.97 -1.34 -0.17
C VAL A 85 6.31 -1.51 1.30
N GLY A 86 7.54 -1.93 1.58
CA GLY A 86 7.97 -2.13 2.96
C GLY A 86 7.26 -3.29 3.65
N ILE A 87 6.78 -4.25 2.88
CA ILE A 87 6.08 -5.43 3.39
C ILE A 87 7.01 -6.62 3.30
N SER A 88 7.16 -7.35 4.41
CA SER A 88 8.04 -8.52 4.42
C SER A 88 7.43 -9.71 3.67
N GLY A 89 6.12 -9.85 3.73
CA GLY A 89 5.45 -10.95 3.04
C GLY A 89 5.20 -12.15 3.92
N SER A 90 4.58 -11.92 5.09
CA SER A 90 4.18 -13.05 5.94
C SER A 90 3.16 -13.92 5.21
N VAL A 91 3.03 -15.16 5.66
CA VAL A 91 2.09 -16.10 5.06
C VAL A 91 0.67 -15.53 5.04
N GLN A 92 0.27 -14.90 6.14
CA GLN A 92 -1.06 -14.32 6.25
C GLN A 92 -1.27 -13.18 5.24
N HIS A 93 -0.26 -12.35 5.05
CA HIS A 93 -0.38 -11.25 4.09
C HIS A 93 -0.44 -11.79 2.67
N LEU A 94 0.45 -12.72 2.35
CA LEU A 94 0.49 -13.30 1.01
C LEU A 94 -0.84 -13.95 0.64
N ALA A 95 -1.48 -14.60 1.61
CA ALA A 95 -2.77 -15.24 1.35
C ALA A 95 -3.84 -14.23 0.94
N GLY A 96 -3.68 -12.98 1.34
CA GLY A 96 -4.65 -11.94 1.00
C GLY A 96 -4.42 -11.27 -0.34
N MET A 97 -3.25 -11.47 -0.98
CA MET A 97 -2.97 -10.77 -2.23
C MET A 97 -2.32 -11.65 -3.30
N GLN A 98 -2.18 -12.95 -3.04
CA GLN A 98 -1.43 -13.82 -3.96
C GLN A 98 -2.09 -13.98 -5.33
N THR A 99 -3.37 -13.63 -5.45
CA THR A 99 -4.06 -13.73 -6.74
C THR A 99 -3.93 -12.45 -7.57
N ALA A 100 -3.17 -11.46 -7.12
CA ALA A 100 -2.90 -10.28 -7.93
C ALA A 100 -2.22 -10.69 -9.23
N GLU A 101 -2.57 -10.01 -10.33
CA GLU A 101 -2.02 -10.37 -11.63
C GLU A 101 -0.56 -9.94 -11.78
N LEU A 102 -0.21 -8.80 -11.18
CA LEU A 102 1.17 -8.32 -11.20
C LEU A 102 1.51 -7.81 -9.81
N VAL A 103 2.63 -8.27 -9.27
CA VAL A 103 3.08 -7.84 -7.93
C VAL A 103 4.41 -7.09 -8.07
N VAL A 104 4.43 -5.86 -7.60
CA VAL A 104 5.63 -5.03 -7.55
C VAL A 104 6.02 -4.90 -6.08
N ALA A 105 7.17 -5.42 -5.71
CA ALA A 105 7.64 -5.37 -4.32
C ALA A 105 8.80 -4.39 -4.18
N ILE A 106 8.73 -3.55 -3.17
CA ILE A 106 9.80 -2.60 -2.84
C ILE A 106 10.19 -2.85 -1.39
N ASN A 107 11.43 -3.26 -1.18
CA ASN A 107 11.91 -3.58 0.15
C ASN A 107 13.43 -3.45 0.17
N LYS A 108 13.98 -3.03 1.29
CA LYS A 108 15.43 -2.91 1.38
C LYS A 108 16.11 -4.22 1.71
N ASP A 109 15.35 -5.21 2.17
CA ASP A 109 15.87 -6.52 2.55
C ASP A 109 15.75 -7.47 1.36
N PRO A 110 16.86 -7.84 0.72
CA PRO A 110 16.80 -8.73 -0.45
C PRO A 110 16.29 -10.12 -0.12
N GLU A 111 16.28 -10.49 1.17
CA GLU A 111 15.79 -11.80 1.60
C GLU A 111 14.34 -11.79 2.00
N ALA A 112 13.64 -10.65 1.89
CA ALA A 112 12.26 -10.56 2.29
C ALA A 112 11.40 -11.54 1.48
N PRO A 113 10.55 -12.34 2.13
CA PRO A 113 9.74 -13.32 1.42
C PRO A 113 8.85 -12.74 0.33
N ILE A 114 8.50 -11.46 0.42
CA ILE A 114 7.65 -10.82 -0.60
C ILE A 114 8.29 -10.92 -1.99
N PHE A 115 9.62 -10.94 -2.08
CA PHE A 115 10.29 -11.02 -3.37
C PHE A 115 10.07 -12.35 -4.06
N ARG A 116 9.67 -13.39 -3.33
CA ARG A 116 9.42 -14.69 -3.94
C ARG A 116 8.15 -14.71 -4.77
N VAL A 117 7.20 -13.83 -4.45
CA VAL A 117 5.95 -13.75 -5.21
C VAL A 117 5.90 -12.52 -6.10
N ALA A 118 6.92 -11.68 -6.05
CA ALA A 118 6.95 -10.45 -6.85
C ALA A 118 7.30 -10.76 -8.30
N ASP A 119 6.60 -10.12 -9.20
CA ASP A 119 6.95 -10.15 -10.63
C ASP A 119 8.04 -9.13 -10.91
N ILE A 120 8.02 -8.02 -10.18
CA ILE A 120 9.04 -6.98 -10.27
C ILE A 120 9.48 -6.68 -8.84
N GLY A 121 10.76 -6.87 -8.58
CA GLY A 121 11.33 -6.59 -7.26
C GLY A 121 12.29 -5.43 -7.32
N LEU A 122 12.10 -4.44 -6.46
CA LEU A 122 12.98 -3.29 -6.36
C LEU A 122 13.58 -3.29 -4.96
N CYS A 123 14.86 -3.67 -4.88
CA CYS A 123 15.54 -3.76 -3.60
C CYS A 123 16.22 -2.43 -3.30
N GLY A 124 15.82 -1.78 -2.24
CA GLY A 124 16.40 -0.50 -1.86
C GLY A 124 15.54 0.24 -0.87
N ASP A 125 15.91 1.48 -0.60
CA ASP A 125 15.20 2.33 0.34
C ASP A 125 13.89 2.81 -0.29
N LEU A 126 12.78 2.41 0.29
CA LEU A 126 11.48 2.77 -0.26
C LEU A 126 11.25 4.29 -0.26
N PHE A 127 11.87 5.01 0.68
CA PHE A 127 11.74 6.46 0.72
C PHE A 127 12.50 7.15 -0.41
N ASP A 128 13.33 6.40 -1.12
CA ASP A 128 14.03 6.88 -2.30
C ASP A 128 13.35 6.36 -3.57
N ILE A 129 12.91 5.11 -3.55
CA ILE A 129 12.35 4.47 -4.73
C ILE A 129 10.94 4.97 -5.04
N VAL A 130 10.08 5.07 -4.02
CA VAL A 130 8.69 5.44 -4.26
C VAL A 130 8.57 6.84 -4.87
N PRO A 131 9.30 7.87 -4.37
CA PRO A 131 9.24 9.17 -5.03
C PRO A 131 9.68 9.13 -6.49
N ARG A 132 10.66 8.29 -6.82
CA ARG A 132 11.11 8.16 -8.20
C ARG A 132 10.07 7.49 -9.08
N VAL A 133 9.33 6.53 -8.52
CA VAL A 133 8.24 5.90 -9.25
C VAL A 133 7.15 6.92 -9.51
N ILE A 134 6.82 7.72 -8.51
CA ILE A 134 5.81 8.77 -8.66
C ILE A 134 6.22 9.75 -9.75
N GLU A 135 7.47 10.18 -9.74
CA GLU A 135 7.99 11.09 -10.74
C GLU A 135 7.89 10.52 -12.14
N GLY A 136 8.27 9.25 -12.28
CA GLY A 136 8.22 8.59 -13.57
C GLY A 136 6.80 8.50 -14.12
N ILE A 137 5.84 8.25 -13.24
CA ILE A 137 4.43 8.16 -13.66
C ILE A 137 3.94 9.54 -14.10
N ARG A 138 4.28 10.59 -13.35
CA ARG A 138 3.87 11.93 -13.71
C ARG A 138 4.42 12.34 -15.06
N ASP A 139 5.68 12.00 -15.32
CA ASP A 139 6.30 12.33 -16.60
C ASP A 139 5.59 11.64 -17.76
N ARG A 140 5.25 10.37 -17.56
CA ARG A 140 4.60 9.60 -18.62
C ARG A 140 3.19 10.08 -18.90
N GLU A 141 2.51 10.59 -17.86
CA GLU A 141 1.15 11.09 -18.01
C GLU A 141 1.12 12.52 -18.52
N GLY A 142 2.27 13.12 -18.67
CA GLY A 142 2.31 14.53 -19.05
C GLY A 142 1.95 15.46 -17.91
N ILE A 143 1.93 14.96 -16.70
CA ILE A 143 1.63 15.75 -15.51
C ILE A 143 2.96 16.24 -14.96
N SER A 144 3.52 17.22 -15.56
CA SER A 144 4.77 17.77 -15.04
C SER A 144 4.43 18.80 -14.00
N GLY A 145 5.08 18.65 -12.90
CA GLY A 145 4.81 19.50 -11.76
C GLY A 145 5.37 20.85 -11.91
#